data_e8df60dd0e4dfcaa7ba1c08962dafd9b
#
_entry.id   e8df60dd0e4dfcaa7ba1c08962dafd9b
#
_cell.length_a   1.000
_cell.length_b   1.000
_cell.length_c   1.000
_cell.angle_alpha   90.00
_cell.angle_beta   90.00
_cell.angle_gamma   90.00
#
_symmetry.space_group_name_H-M   'P 1'
#
loop_
_entity.id
_entity.type
_entity.pdbx_description
1 polymer ?
#
loop_
_entity_poly.entity_id
_entity_poly.type
_entity_poly.pdbx_seq_one_letter_code
_entity_poly.pdbx_strand_id
1 'polypeptide(L)'
;TKKYTTWIDETNDGAKGIKDLFGSTVFDYPKSPNLLVRFLKMAGVESGDIILDFFSGSATTAHAVMQLNAEDGGHRKFIMVQLPEKTDEKSEAYKAGYQNICEIGKERIRRAGTKINNENEKLKDVPLIKDNKDVQLFLSIAENGHDAIEHTKSAFERVDISHSLDTGFRVLKCDTSNMKDVYYNPAEYEVNMFSRLEDNIKEDRTPEDLLFQVMLDLGVLLSSKIEETTIAGKKVFNVEDNYLIACFASDVS
;
A
#
# COMPACT_ATOMS: atom_id res chain seq x y z
N THR A 1 28.68 -1.57 -12.09
CA THR A 1 27.62 -2.63 -12.16
C THR A 1 27.81 -3.58 -10.99
N LYS A 2 26.87 -3.58 -10.02
CA LYS A 2 26.85 -4.59 -8.95
C LYS A 2 26.61 -5.97 -9.57
N LYS A 3 27.51 -6.91 -9.33
CA LYS A 3 27.31 -8.32 -9.72
C LYS A 3 26.46 -8.99 -8.63
N TYR A 4 25.30 -9.49 -9.00
CA TYR A 4 24.49 -10.33 -8.12
C TYR A 4 24.90 -11.79 -8.26
N THR A 5 24.95 -12.50 -7.15
CA THR A 5 25.21 -13.96 -7.14
C THR A 5 23.96 -14.72 -7.55
N THR A 6 24.14 -15.88 -8.20
CA THR A 6 23.01 -16.77 -8.55
C THR A 6 22.44 -17.51 -7.35
N TRP A 7 23.12 -17.47 -6.22
CA TRP A 7 22.71 -18.06 -4.95
C TRP A 7 22.42 -16.96 -3.94
N ILE A 8 21.23 -16.99 -3.33
CA ILE A 8 20.79 -16.08 -2.28
C ILE A 8 20.49 -16.94 -1.05
N ASP A 9 21.32 -16.79 -0.03
CA ASP A 9 21.11 -17.44 1.28
C ASP A 9 20.43 -16.43 2.22
N GLU A 10 19.12 -16.30 2.06
CA GLU A 10 18.27 -15.55 3.00
C GLU A 10 17.29 -16.51 3.65
N THR A 11 17.80 -17.21 4.67
CA THR A 11 17.04 -18.20 5.41
C THR A 11 16.10 -17.54 6.43
N ASN A 12 14.81 -17.92 6.37
CA ASN A 12 13.81 -17.82 7.45
C ASN A 12 13.44 -16.45 8.04
N ASP A 13 13.79 -15.34 7.44
CA ASP A 13 13.46 -14.01 7.96
C ASP A 13 11.95 -13.68 7.83
N GLY A 14 11.26 -14.32 6.90
CA GLY A 14 9.83 -14.08 6.67
C GLY A 14 8.94 -14.43 7.88
N ALA A 15 9.13 -15.60 8.47
CA ALA A 15 8.35 -16.04 9.63
C ALA A 15 8.66 -15.20 10.87
N LYS A 16 9.93 -14.86 11.08
CA LYS A 16 10.36 -13.94 12.14
C LYS A 16 9.75 -12.56 11.93
N GLY A 17 9.82 -12.02 10.70
CA GLY A 17 9.27 -10.70 10.37
C GLY A 17 7.76 -10.59 10.61
N ILE A 18 6.98 -11.65 10.32
CA ILE A 18 5.55 -11.70 10.66
C ILE A 18 5.36 -11.72 12.18
N LYS A 19 6.09 -12.55 12.89
CA LYS A 19 5.99 -12.65 14.35
C LYS A 19 6.36 -11.34 15.04
N ASP A 20 7.38 -10.66 14.55
CA ASP A 20 7.83 -9.35 15.08
C ASP A 20 6.78 -8.25 14.84
N LEU A 21 6.04 -8.31 13.72
CA LEU A 21 4.99 -7.35 13.41
C LEU A 21 3.67 -7.61 14.13
N PHE A 22 3.27 -8.89 14.26
CA PHE A 22 1.94 -9.27 14.75
C PHE A 22 1.95 -9.81 16.18
N GLY A 23 3.12 -10.16 16.71
CA GLY A 23 3.25 -10.86 18.00
C GLY A 23 2.96 -12.37 17.91
N SER A 24 2.43 -12.86 16.79
CA SER A 24 2.09 -14.25 16.55
C SER A 24 2.26 -14.64 15.07
N THR A 25 2.22 -15.95 14.76
CA THR A 25 2.33 -16.44 13.39
C THR A 25 0.95 -16.47 12.74
N VAL A 26 0.53 -15.32 12.17
CA VAL A 26 -0.77 -15.17 11.51
C VAL A 26 -0.77 -15.61 10.04
N PHE A 27 0.38 -16.01 9.50
CA PHE A 27 0.53 -16.45 8.12
C PHE A 27 1.64 -17.51 8.02
N ASP A 28 1.37 -18.65 7.37
CA ASP A 28 2.24 -19.84 7.48
C ASP A 28 3.55 -19.72 6.70
N TYR A 29 3.54 -19.13 5.51
CA TYR A 29 4.72 -19.08 4.63
C TYR A 29 5.03 -17.67 4.13
N PRO A 30 5.27 -16.70 5.04
CA PRO A 30 5.56 -15.34 4.63
C PRO A 30 6.94 -15.27 3.97
N LYS A 31 7.03 -14.49 2.90
CA LYS A 31 8.33 -14.19 2.29
C LYS A 31 9.09 -13.15 3.14
N SER A 32 10.41 -13.13 3.02
CA SER A 32 11.26 -12.10 3.64
C SER A 32 11.10 -10.77 2.90
N PRO A 33 10.83 -9.64 3.58
CA PRO A 33 10.89 -8.32 2.96
C PRO A 33 12.26 -8.01 2.36
N ASN A 34 13.34 -8.39 3.05
CA ASN A 34 14.72 -8.16 2.59
C ASN A 34 15.00 -8.88 1.27
N LEU A 35 14.52 -10.12 1.12
CA LEU A 35 14.61 -10.86 -0.13
C LEU A 35 13.92 -10.11 -1.27
N LEU A 36 12.72 -9.58 -1.03
CA LEU A 36 11.98 -8.83 -2.04
C LEU A 36 12.64 -7.48 -2.35
N VAL A 37 13.15 -6.76 -1.36
CA VAL A 37 13.97 -5.54 -1.58
C VAL A 37 15.15 -5.87 -2.50
N ARG A 38 15.83 -6.98 -2.27
CA ARG A 38 16.93 -7.42 -3.13
C ARG A 38 16.47 -7.70 -4.56
N PHE A 39 15.32 -8.37 -4.76
CA PHE A 39 14.77 -8.60 -6.08
C PHE A 39 14.38 -7.29 -6.77
N LEU A 40 13.77 -6.34 -6.07
CA LEU A 40 13.45 -5.03 -6.62
C LEU A 40 14.71 -4.28 -7.07
N LYS A 41 15.77 -4.29 -6.25
CA LYS A 41 17.09 -3.72 -6.62
C LYS A 41 17.73 -4.43 -7.82
N MET A 42 17.62 -5.76 -7.89
CA MET A 42 18.13 -6.55 -9.04
C MET A 42 17.36 -6.26 -10.32
N ALA A 43 16.06 -6.07 -10.23
CA ALA A 43 15.20 -5.70 -11.36
C ALA A 43 15.41 -4.26 -11.83
N GLY A 44 16.21 -3.46 -11.12
CA GLY A 44 16.47 -2.07 -11.47
C GLY A 44 15.26 -1.15 -11.24
N VAL A 45 14.42 -1.48 -10.25
CA VAL A 45 13.23 -0.67 -9.94
C VAL A 45 13.64 0.71 -9.44
N GLU A 46 13.18 1.76 -10.12
CA GLU A 46 13.52 3.16 -9.84
C GLU A 46 12.41 3.87 -9.04
N SER A 47 12.72 5.09 -8.56
CA SER A 47 11.74 5.94 -7.89
C SER A 47 10.61 6.31 -8.85
N GLY A 48 9.35 6.17 -8.40
CA GLY A 48 8.15 6.42 -9.21
C GLY A 48 7.58 5.18 -9.90
N ASP A 49 8.31 4.08 -9.98
CA ASP A 49 7.82 2.82 -10.54
C ASP A 49 6.67 2.24 -9.73
N ILE A 50 5.84 1.44 -10.42
CA ILE A 50 4.71 0.73 -9.82
C ILE A 50 5.01 -0.77 -9.78
N ILE A 51 4.95 -1.35 -8.59
CA ILE A 51 5.17 -2.76 -8.35
C ILE A 51 3.82 -3.45 -8.20
N LEU A 52 3.52 -4.37 -9.12
CA LEU A 52 2.30 -5.20 -9.08
C LEU A 52 2.61 -6.58 -8.52
N ASP A 53 1.84 -6.99 -7.51
CA ASP A 53 1.83 -8.36 -6.98
C ASP A 53 0.39 -8.87 -6.95
N PHE A 54 0.07 -9.77 -7.88
CA PHE A 54 -1.30 -10.26 -8.07
C PHE A 54 -1.61 -11.59 -7.34
N PHE A 55 -0.66 -12.05 -6.49
CA PHE A 55 -0.85 -13.09 -5.48
C PHE A 55 -0.17 -12.66 -4.18
N SER A 56 -0.55 -11.50 -3.66
CA SER A 56 0.20 -10.78 -2.63
C SER A 56 0.26 -11.48 -1.27
N GLY A 57 -0.59 -12.49 -1.04
CA GLY A 57 -0.62 -13.22 0.22
C GLY A 57 -0.74 -12.28 1.43
N SER A 58 0.28 -12.30 2.28
CA SER A 58 0.36 -11.38 3.42
C SER A 58 0.92 -10.00 3.09
N ALA A 59 0.97 -9.58 1.82
CA ALA A 59 1.46 -8.28 1.34
C ALA A 59 2.93 -7.97 1.70
N THR A 60 3.82 -8.97 1.59
CA THR A 60 5.25 -8.77 1.83
C THR A 60 5.87 -7.79 0.83
N THR A 61 5.40 -7.81 -0.41
CA THR A 61 5.90 -6.91 -1.47
C THR A 61 5.63 -5.45 -1.12
N ALA A 62 4.44 -5.11 -0.60
CA ALA A 62 4.14 -3.76 -0.14
C ALA A 62 5.08 -3.32 0.99
N HIS A 63 5.34 -4.20 1.97
CA HIS A 63 6.31 -3.94 3.03
C HIS A 63 7.71 -3.66 2.46
N ALA A 64 8.17 -4.46 1.51
CA ALA A 64 9.48 -4.29 0.87
C ALA A 64 9.57 -2.98 0.07
N VAL A 65 8.51 -2.57 -0.62
CA VAL A 65 8.46 -1.29 -1.35
C VAL A 65 8.56 -0.10 -0.38
N MET A 66 7.79 -0.12 0.71
CA MET A 66 7.87 0.93 1.74
C MET A 66 9.26 0.98 2.38
N GLN A 67 9.86 -0.18 2.67
CA GLN A 67 11.22 -0.27 3.20
C GLN A 67 12.24 0.33 2.23
N LEU A 68 12.16 -0.01 0.95
CA LEU A 68 13.05 0.52 -0.08
C LEU A 68 12.90 2.03 -0.27
N ASN A 69 11.66 2.55 -0.24
CA ASN A 69 11.41 3.99 -0.27
C ASN A 69 12.00 4.71 0.95
N ALA A 70 11.94 4.08 2.13
CA ALA A 70 12.55 4.62 3.34
C ALA A 70 14.09 4.61 3.27
N GLU A 71 14.69 3.61 2.61
CA GLU A 71 16.14 3.48 2.48
C GLU A 71 16.75 4.56 1.56
N ASP A 72 16.09 4.89 0.46
CA ASP A 72 16.65 5.74 -0.60
C ASP A 72 15.83 7.02 -0.90
N GLY A 73 14.77 7.29 -0.13
CA GLY A 73 13.89 8.45 -0.36
C GLY A 73 13.03 8.33 -1.61
N GLY A 74 12.87 7.13 -2.15
CA GLY A 74 12.08 6.88 -3.36
C GLY A 74 10.58 7.01 -3.16
N HIS A 75 9.85 7.11 -4.29
CA HIS A 75 8.38 7.26 -4.33
C HIS A 75 7.72 6.12 -5.13
N ARG A 76 8.25 4.90 -5.00
CA ARG A 76 7.67 3.72 -5.63
C ARG A 76 6.28 3.45 -5.08
N LYS A 77 5.39 2.99 -5.95
CA LYS A 77 4.02 2.61 -5.60
C LYS A 77 3.85 1.10 -5.68
N PHE A 78 2.85 0.57 -5.00
CA PHE A 78 2.51 -0.85 -5.07
C PHE A 78 1.04 -1.06 -5.36
N ILE A 79 0.73 -2.14 -6.08
CA ILE A 79 -0.62 -2.65 -6.30
C ILE A 79 -0.63 -4.11 -5.86
N MET A 80 -1.38 -4.39 -4.80
CA MET A 80 -1.51 -5.73 -4.22
C MET A 80 -2.88 -6.31 -4.55
N VAL A 81 -2.90 -7.44 -5.22
CA VAL A 81 -4.15 -8.15 -5.54
C VAL A 81 -4.16 -9.48 -4.79
N GLN A 82 -5.23 -9.75 -4.06
CA GLN A 82 -5.43 -10.98 -3.30
C GLN A 82 -6.89 -11.37 -3.27
N LEU A 83 -7.16 -12.65 -3.48
CA LEU A 83 -8.48 -13.22 -3.24
C LEU A 83 -8.75 -13.29 -1.74
N PRO A 84 -9.98 -13.02 -1.29
CA PRO A 84 -10.34 -13.04 0.13
C PRO A 84 -10.54 -14.47 0.65
N GLU A 85 -9.53 -15.32 0.51
CA GLU A 85 -9.54 -16.69 1.01
C GLU A 85 -9.71 -16.69 2.52
N LYS A 86 -10.67 -17.47 3.02
CA LYS A 86 -10.97 -17.55 4.45
C LYS A 86 -9.81 -18.20 5.20
N THR A 87 -9.53 -17.67 6.38
CA THR A 87 -8.60 -18.27 7.32
C THR A 87 -9.27 -19.47 8.03
N ASP A 88 -8.48 -20.48 8.36
CA ASP A 88 -8.96 -21.60 9.15
C ASP A 88 -9.38 -21.12 10.55
N GLU A 89 -10.56 -21.52 11.03
CA GLU A 89 -11.09 -21.11 12.35
C GLU A 89 -10.18 -21.52 13.51
N LYS A 90 -9.34 -22.53 13.33
CA LYS A 90 -8.37 -22.99 14.32
C LYS A 90 -7.03 -22.25 14.24
N SER A 91 -6.80 -21.48 13.17
CA SER A 91 -5.54 -20.77 12.95
C SER A 91 -5.33 -19.62 13.95
N GLU A 92 -4.07 -19.25 14.14
CA GLU A 92 -3.72 -18.05 14.91
C GLU A 92 -4.23 -16.76 14.25
N ALA A 93 -4.34 -16.75 12.92
CA ALA A 93 -4.93 -15.66 12.17
C ALA A 93 -6.40 -15.42 12.55
N TYR A 94 -7.21 -16.48 12.55
CA TYR A 94 -8.63 -16.37 12.91
C TYR A 94 -8.83 -15.96 14.35
N LYS A 95 -8.05 -16.53 15.29
CA LYS A 95 -8.05 -16.16 16.71
C LYS A 95 -7.66 -14.69 16.93
N ALA A 96 -6.79 -14.14 16.07
CA ALA A 96 -6.40 -12.74 16.08
C ALA A 96 -7.43 -11.81 15.40
N GLY A 97 -8.55 -12.34 14.90
CA GLY A 97 -9.63 -11.59 14.27
C GLY A 97 -9.55 -11.43 12.75
N TYR A 98 -8.57 -12.04 12.07
CA TYR A 98 -8.43 -11.98 10.63
C TYR A 98 -9.24 -13.10 9.98
N GLN A 99 -10.36 -12.77 9.36
CA GLN A 99 -11.27 -13.76 8.76
C GLN A 99 -10.83 -14.24 7.38
N ASN A 100 -9.93 -13.50 6.72
CA ASN A 100 -9.40 -13.83 5.40
C ASN A 100 -7.98 -13.26 5.23
N ILE A 101 -7.29 -13.75 4.18
CA ILE A 101 -5.90 -13.36 3.88
C ILE A 101 -5.77 -11.86 3.61
N CYS A 102 -6.76 -11.23 2.96
CA CYS A 102 -6.72 -9.80 2.67
C CYS A 102 -6.65 -8.95 3.94
N GLU A 103 -7.31 -9.37 5.03
CA GLU A 103 -7.24 -8.67 6.31
C GLU A 103 -5.82 -8.70 6.89
N ILE A 104 -5.14 -9.84 6.79
CA ILE A 104 -3.74 -9.98 7.20
C ILE A 104 -2.85 -9.04 6.38
N GLY A 105 -3.03 -9.03 5.04
CA GLY A 105 -2.26 -8.18 4.14
C GLY A 105 -2.42 -6.68 4.45
N LYS A 106 -3.66 -6.22 4.63
CA LYS A 106 -3.97 -4.83 5.01
C LYS A 106 -3.32 -4.44 6.33
N GLU A 107 -3.42 -5.31 7.33
CA GLU A 107 -2.84 -5.04 8.64
C GLU A 107 -1.31 -5.07 8.60
N ARG A 108 -0.71 -5.95 7.81
CA ARG A 108 0.74 -5.95 7.61
C ARG A 108 1.23 -4.63 7.03
N ILE A 109 0.54 -4.08 6.03
CA ILE A 109 0.92 -2.79 5.43
C ILE A 109 0.88 -1.69 6.49
N ARG A 110 -0.19 -1.62 7.31
CA ARG A 110 -0.30 -0.62 8.39
C ARG A 110 0.82 -0.74 9.41
N ARG A 111 1.07 -1.95 9.93
CA ARG A 111 2.11 -2.18 10.94
C ARG A 111 3.50 -1.96 10.42
N ALA A 112 3.77 -2.40 9.18
CA ALA A 112 5.06 -2.15 8.53
C ALA A 112 5.30 -0.65 8.34
N GLY A 113 4.31 0.10 7.84
CA GLY A 113 4.39 1.54 7.69
C GLY A 113 4.67 2.25 9.02
N THR A 114 3.92 1.90 10.07
CA THR A 114 4.14 2.46 11.41
C THR A 114 5.54 2.13 11.94
N LYS A 115 6.00 0.89 11.78
CA LYS A 115 7.33 0.46 12.21
C LYS A 115 8.42 1.26 11.51
N ILE A 116 8.36 1.36 10.19
CA ILE A 116 9.34 2.08 9.37
C ILE A 116 9.37 3.57 9.73
N ASN A 117 8.21 4.20 9.90
CA ASN A 117 8.13 5.60 10.30
C ASN A 117 8.76 5.83 11.69
N ASN A 118 8.47 4.96 12.67
CA ASN A 118 9.06 5.06 14.00
C ASN A 118 10.60 4.85 13.99
N GLU A 119 11.08 3.96 13.12
CA GLU A 119 12.53 3.76 12.95
C GLU A 119 13.19 4.98 12.32
N ASN A 120 12.55 5.59 11.31
CA ASN A 120 13.03 6.82 10.67
C ASN A 120 13.03 8.02 11.62
N GLU A 121 12.01 8.16 12.48
CA GLU A 121 11.97 9.23 13.48
C GLU A 121 13.13 9.12 14.48
N LYS A 122 13.42 7.92 14.99
CA LYS A 122 14.55 7.70 15.88
C LYS A 122 15.89 8.05 15.24
N LEU A 123 15.99 7.93 13.92
CA LEU A 123 17.21 8.27 13.18
C LEU A 123 17.38 9.77 12.95
N LYS A 124 16.31 10.58 13.05
CA LYS A 124 16.40 12.06 12.99
C LYS A 124 17.15 12.65 14.18
N ASP A 125 17.06 11.98 15.33
CA ASP A 125 17.74 12.40 16.57
C ASP A 125 19.22 11.98 16.62
N VAL A 126 19.69 11.19 15.65
CA VAL A 126 21.11 10.82 15.56
C VAL A 126 21.86 11.96 14.87
N PRO A 127 22.88 12.55 15.54
CA PRO A 127 23.65 13.64 14.95
C PRO A 127 24.22 13.24 13.59
N LEU A 128 23.97 14.04 12.56
CA LEU A 128 24.62 13.86 11.27
C LEU A 128 26.13 14.03 11.47
N ILE A 129 26.86 12.94 11.33
CA ILE A 129 28.33 12.97 11.38
C ILE A 129 28.80 13.68 10.10
N LYS A 130 29.22 14.93 10.24
CA LYS A 130 29.60 15.80 9.11
C LYS A 130 31.06 15.69 8.71
N ASP A 131 31.90 15.07 9.53
CA ASP A 131 33.36 15.02 9.32
C ASP A 131 33.96 13.63 9.47
N ASN A 132 35.03 13.37 8.70
CA ASN A 132 35.77 12.08 8.75
C ASN A 132 36.36 11.76 10.16
N LYS A 133 36.50 12.73 11.04
CA LYS A 133 36.96 12.52 12.42
C LYS A 133 35.88 11.91 13.29
N ASP A 134 34.62 12.29 13.08
CA ASP A 134 33.47 11.72 13.79
C ASP A 134 33.21 10.28 13.37
N VAL A 135 33.48 9.96 12.09
CA VAL A 135 33.42 8.58 11.55
C VAL A 135 34.42 7.68 12.28
N GLN A 136 35.64 8.15 12.49
CA GLN A 136 36.68 7.36 13.17
C GLN A 136 36.37 7.15 14.66
N LEU A 137 35.79 8.17 15.31
CA LEU A 137 35.36 8.05 16.70
C LEU A 137 34.21 7.03 16.84
N PHE A 138 33.23 7.09 15.91
CA PHE A 138 32.10 6.15 15.91
C PHE A 138 32.56 4.70 15.61
N LEU A 139 33.46 4.52 14.66
CA LEU A 139 34.05 3.22 14.33
C LEU A 139 34.87 2.65 15.50
N SER A 140 35.56 3.49 16.27
CA SER A 140 36.30 3.06 17.47
C SER A 140 35.40 2.64 18.63
N ILE A 141 34.15 3.13 18.67
CA ILE A 141 33.15 2.72 19.66
C ILE A 141 32.43 1.42 19.22
N ALA A 142 32.36 1.16 17.90
CA ALA A 142 31.67 0.03 17.30
C ALA A 142 32.56 -1.24 17.13
N GLU A 143 33.71 -1.31 17.78
CA GLU A 143 34.70 -2.41 17.65
C GLU A 143 34.20 -3.82 18.02
N ASN A 144 32.91 -4.04 18.31
CA ASN A 144 32.37 -5.33 18.74
C ASN A 144 31.35 -5.99 17.80
N GLY A 145 31.31 -5.68 16.50
CA GLY A 145 30.41 -6.44 15.61
C GLY A 145 30.47 -6.07 14.14
N HIS A 146 30.70 -7.06 13.29
CA HIS A 146 30.71 -6.95 11.83
C HIS A 146 29.38 -6.40 11.27
N ASP A 147 28.25 -6.66 11.95
CA ASP A 147 26.91 -6.19 11.55
C ASP A 147 26.72 -4.69 11.75
N ALA A 148 27.40 -4.08 12.72
CA ALA A 148 27.33 -2.65 12.97
C ALA A 148 27.95 -1.82 11.82
N ILE A 149 28.95 -2.35 11.11
CA ILE A 149 29.67 -1.64 10.04
C ILE A 149 28.82 -1.53 8.76
N GLU A 150 28.06 -2.56 8.43
CA GLU A 150 27.19 -2.56 7.22
C GLU A 150 25.99 -1.60 7.41
N HIS A 151 25.39 -1.63 8.59
CA HIS A 151 24.33 -0.68 8.96
C HIS A 151 24.84 0.76 9.05
N THR A 152 26.07 0.97 9.48
CA THR A 152 26.67 2.30 9.57
C THR A 152 27.00 2.87 8.19
N LYS A 153 27.52 2.06 7.26
CA LYS A 153 27.74 2.51 5.86
C LYS A 153 26.45 2.91 5.16
N SER A 154 25.34 2.19 5.36
CA SER A 154 24.06 2.58 4.79
C SER A 154 23.49 3.86 5.43
N ALA A 155 23.84 4.15 6.67
CA ALA A 155 23.47 5.41 7.36
C ALA A 155 24.26 6.63 6.85
N PHE A 156 25.48 6.44 6.36
CA PHE A 156 26.31 7.51 5.79
C PHE A 156 25.89 7.93 4.37
N GLU A 157 25.27 7.03 3.61
CA GLU A 157 24.77 7.32 2.27
C GLU A 157 23.30 7.81 2.29
N ARG A 158 22.69 7.97 3.47
CA ARG A 158 21.30 8.42 3.55
C ARG A 158 21.15 9.86 3.14
N VAL A 159 20.47 10.04 2.04
CA VAL A 159 19.87 11.29 1.58
C VAL A 159 19.00 11.86 2.71
N ASP A 160 18.96 13.17 2.81
CA ASP A 160 18.13 13.94 3.74
C ASP A 160 16.68 13.41 3.75
N ILE A 161 16.36 12.53 4.70
CA ILE A 161 15.03 11.92 4.87
C ILE A 161 14.15 12.89 5.69
N SER A 162 14.10 14.16 5.27
CA SER A 162 13.15 15.12 5.84
C SER A 162 11.72 14.90 5.34
N HIS A 163 11.53 14.04 4.36
CA HIS A 163 10.23 13.73 3.77
C HIS A 163 9.55 12.61 4.56
N SER A 164 8.33 12.87 5.01
CA SER A 164 7.50 11.82 5.59
C SER A 164 7.25 10.73 4.55
N LEU A 165 7.60 9.48 4.90
CA LEU A 165 7.32 8.33 4.04
C LEU A 165 5.81 8.20 3.85
N ASP A 166 5.35 8.12 2.60
CA ASP A 166 3.96 7.78 2.30
C ASP A 166 3.74 6.29 2.60
N THR A 167 2.98 6.01 3.65
CA THR A 167 2.57 4.67 4.06
C THR A 167 1.08 4.44 3.85
N GLY A 168 0.38 5.39 3.23
CA GLY A 168 -1.02 5.30 2.89
C GLY A 168 -1.28 4.29 1.78
N PHE A 169 -2.47 3.68 1.79
CA PHE A 169 -2.94 2.82 0.71
C PHE A 169 -4.46 2.85 0.62
N ARG A 170 -4.99 2.62 -0.57
CA ARG A 170 -6.42 2.45 -0.81
C ARG A 170 -6.77 0.98 -0.85
N VAL A 171 -7.94 0.65 -0.35
CA VAL A 171 -8.52 -0.69 -0.44
C VAL A 171 -9.69 -0.64 -1.40
N LEU A 172 -9.58 -1.36 -2.50
CA LEU A 172 -10.63 -1.49 -3.50
C LEU A 172 -11.11 -2.95 -3.50
N LYS A 173 -12.39 -3.15 -3.72
CA LYS A 173 -13.00 -4.45 -3.89
C LYS A 173 -13.53 -4.56 -5.31
N CYS A 174 -13.11 -5.60 -6.03
CA CYS A 174 -13.71 -5.89 -7.32
C CYS A 174 -15.11 -6.44 -7.08
N ASP A 175 -16.11 -5.81 -7.65
CA ASP A 175 -17.52 -6.14 -7.53
C ASP A 175 -18.22 -6.01 -8.89
N THR A 176 -19.51 -6.31 -8.94
CA THR A 176 -20.34 -6.05 -10.11
C THR A 176 -20.53 -4.56 -10.36
N SER A 177 -20.97 -4.18 -11.55
CA SER A 177 -21.31 -2.80 -11.91
C SER A 177 -22.16 -2.11 -10.83
N ASN A 178 -21.96 -0.81 -10.63
CA ASN A 178 -22.79 0.01 -9.74
C ASN A 178 -24.21 0.18 -10.26
N MET A 179 -24.44 -0.10 -11.53
CA MET A 179 -25.75 0.03 -12.15
C MET A 179 -26.59 -1.23 -11.98
N LYS A 180 -27.90 -1.06 -11.85
CA LYS A 180 -28.89 -2.18 -11.89
C LYS A 180 -28.83 -2.85 -13.24
N ASP A 181 -28.99 -4.19 -13.27
CA ASP A 181 -29.09 -4.93 -14.52
C ASP A 181 -30.39 -4.53 -15.23
N VAL A 182 -30.28 -4.06 -16.45
CA VAL A 182 -31.44 -3.63 -17.24
C VAL A 182 -31.79 -4.77 -18.22
N TYR A 183 -32.86 -5.49 -17.92
CA TYR A 183 -33.43 -6.47 -18.84
C TYR A 183 -34.51 -5.78 -19.67
N TYR A 184 -34.20 -5.50 -20.92
CA TYR A 184 -35.20 -4.99 -21.85
C TYR A 184 -36.06 -6.12 -22.37
N ASN A 185 -37.28 -6.27 -21.84
CA ASN A 185 -38.31 -7.02 -22.50
C ASN A 185 -39.12 -6.06 -23.38
N PRO A 186 -39.06 -6.15 -24.71
CA PRO A 186 -39.79 -5.21 -25.59
C PRO A 186 -41.30 -5.13 -25.35
N ALA A 187 -41.88 -6.20 -24.76
CA ALA A 187 -43.31 -6.30 -24.45
C ALA A 187 -43.73 -5.50 -23.19
N GLU A 188 -42.74 -5.12 -22.34
CA GLU A 188 -42.97 -4.37 -21.09
C GLU A 188 -42.62 -2.90 -21.19
N TYR A 189 -42.47 -2.38 -22.43
CA TYR A 189 -42.09 -1.01 -22.72
C TYR A 189 -43.27 -0.06 -22.48
N GLU A 190 -43.46 0.43 -21.27
CA GLU A 190 -44.41 1.48 -20.95
C GLU A 190 -43.75 2.86 -21.02
N VAL A 191 -44.57 3.89 -21.38
CA VAL A 191 -44.18 5.29 -21.62
C VAL A 191 -43.54 5.96 -20.37
N ASN A 192 -43.63 5.35 -19.19
CA ASN A 192 -43.02 5.80 -17.92
C ASN A 192 -41.56 5.36 -17.71
N MET A 193 -40.89 4.93 -18.75
CA MET A 193 -39.53 4.42 -18.64
C MET A 193 -38.48 5.48 -18.23
N PHE A 194 -38.73 6.74 -18.55
CA PHE A 194 -37.82 7.83 -18.15
C PHE A 194 -37.72 8.01 -16.64
N SER A 195 -38.80 7.81 -15.89
CA SER A 195 -38.78 7.89 -14.42
C SER A 195 -38.11 6.70 -13.75
N ARG A 196 -37.95 5.55 -14.46
CA ARG A 196 -37.23 4.39 -13.98
C ARG A 196 -35.72 4.44 -14.32
N LEU A 197 -35.34 5.28 -15.30
CA LEU A 197 -33.94 5.51 -15.66
C LEU A 197 -33.23 6.43 -14.66
N GLU A 198 -33.96 7.26 -13.93
CA GLU A 198 -33.41 8.16 -12.92
C GLU A 198 -32.83 7.42 -11.70
N ASP A 199 -33.27 6.18 -11.43
CA ASP A 199 -32.80 5.37 -10.29
C ASP A 199 -32.18 4.04 -10.75
N ASN A 200 -31.15 4.14 -11.59
CA ASN A 200 -30.45 2.97 -12.13
C ASN A 200 -29.27 2.52 -11.29
N ILE A 201 -29.00 3.16 -10.17
CA ILE A 201 -27.92 2.83 -9.26
C ILE A 201 -28.40 1.77 -8.27
N LYS A 202 -27.58 0.79 -7.95
CA LYS A 202 -27.85 -0.21 -6.90
C LYS A 202 -27.93 0.48 -5.54
N GLU A 203 -28.86 0.05 -4.70
CA GLU A 203 -29.14 0.67 -3.41
C GLU A 203 -27.99 0.57 -2.39
N ASP A 204 -27.11 -0.41 -2.57
CA ASP A 204 -25.96 -0.68 -1.70
C ASP A 204 -24.69 0.08 -2.13
N ARG A 205 -24.77 0.97 -3.11
CA ARG A 205 -23.62 1.72 -3.63
C ARG A 205 -23.44 3.06 -2.93
N THR A 206 -22.19 3.39 -2.65
CA THR A 206 -21.81 4.67 -2.05
C THR A 206 -21.42 5.70 -3.13
N PRO A 207 -21.39 6.99 -2.80
CA PRO A 207 -20.86 8.01 -3.71
C PRO A 207 -19.40 7.74 -4.14
N GLU A 208 -18.60 7.14 -3.28
CA GLU A 208 -17.24 6.75 -3.57
C GLU A 208 -17.17 5.63 -4.61
N ASP A 209 -18.08 4.64 -4.55
CA ASP A 209 -18.15 3.57 -5.55
C ASP A 209 -18.44 4.13 -6.94
N LEU A 210 -19.34 5.12 -7.02
CA LEU A 210 -19.69 5.81 -8.25
C LEU A 210 -18.50 6.64 -8.76
N LEU A 211 -17.81 7.35 -7.85
CA LEU A 211 -16.61 8.12 -8.21
C LEU A 211 -15.54 7.24 -8.86
N PHE A 212 -15.24 6.09 -8.25
CA PHE A 212 -14.23 5.18 -8.79
C PHE A 212 -14.65 4.61 -10.14
N GLN A 213 -15.93 4.34 -10.37
CA GLN A 213 -16.41 3.92 -11.69
C GLN A 213 -16.19 5.01 -12.72
N VAL A 214 -16.57 6.26 -12.42
CA VAL A 214 -16.37 7.42 -13.32
C VAL A 214 -14.86 7.63 -13.59
N MET A 215 -14.02 7.51 -12.58
CA MET A 215 -12.56 7.61 -12.75
C MET A 215 -12.04 6.54 -13.71
N LEU A 216 -12.51 5.31 -13.62
CA LEU A 216 -12.13 4.22 -14.53
C LEU A 216 -12.60 4.51 -15.96
N ASP A 217 -13.85 4.95 -16.14
CA ASP A 217 -14.44 5.27 -17.45
C ASP A 217 -13.71 6.42 -18.13
N LEU A 218 -13.20 7.39 -17.36
CA LEU A 218 -12.43 8.53 -17.86
C LEU A 218 -10.92 8.24 -17.97
N GLY A 219 -10.46 7.06 -17.57
CA GLY A 219 -9.04 6.71 -17.56
C GLY A 219 -8.21 7.46 -16.52
N VAL A 220 -8.84 7.96 -15.46
CA VAL A 220 -8.17 8.62 -14.33
C VAL A 220 -7.55 7.55 -13.44
N LEU A 221 -6.30 7.74 -13.05
CA LEU A 221 -5.60 6.78 -12.18
C LEU A 221 -6.32 6.66 -10.83
N LEU A 222 -6.57 5.42 -10.37
CA LEU A 222 -7.18 5.19 -9.06
C LEU A 222 -6.29 5.64 -7.89
N SER A 223 -5.02 5.92 -8.14
CA SER A 223 -4.07 6.50 -7.17
C SER A 223 -4.10 8.02 -7.13
N SER A 224 -4.89 8.68 -8.00
CA SER A 224 -5.01 10.13 -8.05
C SER A 224 -5.46 10.73 -6.73
N LYS A 225 -5.01 11.95 -6.45
CA LYS A 225 -5.41 12.69 -5.25
C LYS A 225 -6.90 12.99 -5.31
N ILE A 226 -7.63 12.63 -4.26
CA ILE A 226 -9.05 12.93 -4.10
C ILE A 226 -9.21 13.83 -2.87
N GLU A 227 -9.81 14.98 -3.07
CA GLU A 227 -10.19 15.90 -2.01
C GLU A 227 -11.71 15.91 -1.87
N GLU A 228 -12.21 15.85 -0.64
CA GLU A 228 -13.62 15.94 -0.34
C GLU A 228 -13.95 17.31 0.23
N THR A 229 -14.95 17.95 -0.33
CA THR A 229 -15.45 19.25 0.13
C THR A 229 -16.97 19.20 0.28
N THR A 230 -17.52 20.17 1.01
CA THR A 230 -18.97 20.33 1.13
C THR A 230 -19.39 21.65 0.51
N ILE A 231 -20.22 21.60 -0.52
CA ILE A 231 -20.77 22.79 -1.19
C ILE A 231 -22.30 22.75 -1.08
N ALA A 232 -22.88 23.78 -0.53
CA ALA A 232 -24.33 23.87 -0.30
C ALA A 232 -24.90 22.65 0.47
N GLY A 233 -24.14 22.11 1.43
CA GLY A 233 -24.54 20.94 2.22
C GLY A 233 -24.39 19.59 1.50
N LYS A 234 -23.85 19.56 0.29
CA LYS A 234 -23.67 18.36 -0.53
C LYS A 234 -22.19 17.99 -0.61
N LYS A 235 -21.88 16.69 -0.55
CA LYS A 235 -20.53 16.18 -0.70
C LYS A 235 -20.06 16.29 -2.15
N VAL A 236 -18.91 16.91 -2.36
CA VAL A 236 -18.28 17.12 -3.67
C VAL A 236 -16.88 16.55 -3.62
N PHE A 237 -16.53 15.75 -4.62
CA PHE A 237 -15.20 15.22 -4.83
C PHE A 237 -14.46 16.06 -5.86
N ASN A 238 -13.22 16.40 -5.54
CA ASN A 238 -12.27 17.02 -6.45
C ASN A 238 -11.10 16.07 -6.67
N VAL A 239 -10.86 15.66 -7.90
CA VAL A 239 -9.82 14.72 -8.28
C VAL A 239 -8.78 15.43 -9.14
N GLU A 240 -7.49 15.25 -8.82
CA GLU A 240 -6.34 15.80 -9.56
C GLU A 240 -6.49 17.31 -9.82
N ASP A 241 -6.56 18.10 -8.75
CA ASP A 241 -6.59 19.57 -8.81
C ASP A 241 -7.60 20.13 -9.86
N ASN A 242 -8.85 19.70 -9.77
CA ASN A 242 -9.98 20.05 -10.63
C ASN A 242 -10.02 19.35 -12.01
N TYR A 243 -9.30 18.28 -12.23
CA TYR A 243 -9.45 17.48 -13.45
C TYR A 243 -10.86 16.84 -13.53
N LEU A 244 -11.35 16.31 -12.39
CA LEU A 244 -12.70 15.77 -12.24
C LEU A 244 -13.35 16.35 -10.98
N ILE A 245 -14.50 16.98 -11.15
CA ILE A 245 -15.36 17.41 -10.03
C ILE A 245 -16.65 16.60 -10.12
N ALA A 246 -16.98 15.87 -9.05
CA ALA A 246 -18.16 15.02 -9.02
C ALA A 246 -19.00 15.24 -7.75
N CYS A 247 -20.31 15.22 -7.94
CA CYS A 247 -21.31 15.25 -6.86
C CYS A 247 -22.40 14.23 -7.18
N PHE A 248 -22.60 13.28 -6.28
CA PHE A 248 -23.60 12.20 -6.43
C PHE A 248 -24.80 12.38 -5.48
N ALA A 249 -24.97 13.57 -4.96
CA ALA A 249 -26.15 13.88 -4.15
C ALA A 249 -27.41 14.04 -5.03
N SER A 250 -28.57 13.67 -4.48
CA SER A 250 -29.86 14.01 -5.09
C SER A 250 -30.08 15.54 -5.10
N ASP A 251 -30.88 16.03 -6.03
CA ASP A 251 -31.29 17.45 -6.14
C ASP A 251 -30.12 18.42 -6.34
N VAL A 252 -29.19 18.10 -7.20
CA VAL A 252 -28.17 19.01 -7.69
C VAL A 252 -28.79 19.85 -8.83
N SER A 253 -29.03 21.15 -8.58
CA SER A 253 -29.54 22.11 -9.57
C SER A 253 -28.38 22.94 -10.13
#